data_102c01c5f50805829ad344f6442d55fe
#
_entry.id   102c01c5f50805829ad344f6442d55fe
#
_cell.length_a   1.000
_cell.length_b   1.000
_cell.length_c   1.000
_cell.angle_alpha   90.00
_cell.angle_beta   90.00
_cell.angle_gamma   90.00
#
_symmetry.space_group_name_H-M   'P 1'
#
loop_
_entity.id
_entity.type
_entity.pdbx_description
1 polymer ?
#
loop_
_entity_poly.entity_id
_entity_poly.type
_entity_poly.pdbx_seq_one_letter_code
_entity_poly.pdbx_strand_id
1 'polypeptide(L)'
;MKPVIKFEFYRAFRSVGFYVALLLGTALAIGDIVLFHNAFRDTIDTKVVMQTWIGTDYQFVTNSLFYALLPILAALPYAGTYYEDIKTGYLKNILLHTSRRGYYMAKSFVVFVMAAITVMIPLLLDLMAVMTIYPLRMPERLEFLSAGILDVNLFSGLYETNGALYALAFILLDGLFAGLLALVSVCVAERVESMFSAIVIPFAFYIMWSTVMMENNDGRFSVMEMLNPRQSVVFSRLQVVLMAVGGTLVIILWLFLKGRRKDVL
;
A
#
# COMPACT_ATOMS: atom_id res chain seq x y z
N MET A 1 16.82 -20.50 -7.30
CA MET A 1 15.89 -19.37 -7.08
C MET A 1 14.43 -19.80 -7.06
N LYS A 2 13.88 -20.45 -8.10
CA LYS A 2 12.47 -20.90 -8.15
C LYS A 2 11.97 -21.68 -6.91
N PRO A 3 12.71 -22.70 -6.38
CA PRO A 3 12.22 -23.44 -5.20
C PRO A 3 12.15 -22.56 -3.94
N VAL A 4 13.09 -21.64 -3.75
CA VAL A 4 13.10 -20.72 -2.60
C VAL A 4 11.91 -19.77 -2.66
N ILE A 5 11.60 -19.17 -3.83
CA ILE A 5 10.43 -18.30 -4.02
C ILE A 5 9.14 -19.06 -3.68
N LYS A 6 8.98 -20.28 -4.20
CA LYS A 6 7.78 -21.11 -3.92
C LYS A 6 7.62 -21.39 -2.42
N PHE A 7 8.71 -21.69 -1.75
CA PHE A 7 8.70 -21.95 -0.32
C PHE A 7 8.38 -20.68 0.50
N GLU A 8 8.97 -19.53 0.14
CA GLU A 8 8.67 -18.25 0.80
C GLU A 8 7.20 -17.83 0.59
N PHE A 9 6.61 -18.02 -0.60
CA PHE A 9 5.17 -17.82 -0.82
C PHE A 9 4.32 -18.74 0.04
N TYR A 10 4.67 -20.00 0.16
CA TYR A 10 3.95 -20.95 1.01
C TYR A 10 3.96 -20.51 2.47
N ARG A 11 5.10 -20.02 2.99
CA ARG A 11 5.20 -19.44 4.33
C ARG A 11 4.37 -18.17 4.46
N ALA A 12 4.42 -17.29 3.46
CA ALA A 12 3.73 -16.02 3.47
C ALA A 12 2.20 -16.17 3.51
N PHE A 13 1.64 -17.05 2.69
CA PHE A 13 0.19 -17.35 2.71
C PHE A 13 -0.28 -18.05 4.00
N ARG A 14 0.62 -18.62 4.78
CA ARG A 14 0.31 -19.20 6.09
C ARG A 14 0.63 -18.27 7.27
N SER A 15 1.14 -17.09 6.99
CA SER A 15 1.44 -16.09 8.02
C SER A 15 0.16 -15.57 8.65
N VAL A 16 0.10 -15.54 9.97
CA VAL A 16 -0.98 -14.90 10.72
C VAL A 16 -1.07 -13.41 10.36
N GLY A 17 0.09 -12.76 10.16
CA GLY A 17 0.16 -11.35 9.77
C GLY A 17 -0.56 -11.05 8.46
N PHE A 18 -0.55 -11.98 7.49
CA PHE A 18 -1.29 -11.83 6.25
C PHE A 18 -2.80 -11.76 6.47
N TYR A 19 -3.35 -12.68 7.25
CA TYR A 19 -4.78 -12.71 7.55
C TYR A 19 -5.22 -11.54 8.43
N VAL A 20 -4.39 -11.15 9.40
CA VAL A 20 -4.67 -9.98 10.24
C VAL A 20 -4.70 -8.70 9.40
N ALA A 21 -3.74 -8.50 8.50
CA ALA A 21 -3.70 -7.33 7.64
C ALA A 21 -4.89 -7.29 6.66
N LEU A 22 -5.25 -8.42 6.05
CA LEU A 22 -6.45 -8.53 5.22
C LEU A 22 -7.73 -8.21 6.01
N LEU A 23 -7.85 -8.75 7.22
CA LEU A 23 -9.01 -8.52 8.07
C LEU A 23 -9.12 -7.04 8.45
N LEU A 24 -8.02 -6.41 8.82
CA LEU A 24 -8.00 -4.97 9.14
C LEU A 24 -8.36 -4.11 7.92
N GLY A 25 -7.76 -4.38 6.76
CA GLY A 25 -8.06 -3.64 5.53
C GLY A 25 -9.51 -3.81 5.08
N THR A 26 -10.03 -5.05 5.11
CA THR A 26 -11.42 -5.32 4.74
C THR A 26 -12.42 -4.79 5.77
N ALA A 27 -12.07 -4.75 7.05
CA ALA A 27 -12.89 -4.15 8.09
C ALA A 27 -13.03 -2.63 7.90
N LEU A 28 -11.96 -1.95 7.48
CA LEU A 28 -12.02 -0.52 7.12
C LEU A 28 -12.92 -0.30 5.90
N ALA A 29 -12.79 -1.11 4.85
CA ALA A 29 -13.63 -1.05 3.65
C ALA A 29 -15.11 -1.29 3.95
N ILE A 30 -15.44 -2.35 4.69
CA ILE A 30 -16.83 -2.64 5.10
C ILE A 30 -17.36 -1.52 6.01
N GLY A 31 -16.53 -1.02 6.93
CA GLY A 31 -16.88 0.10 7.81
C GLY A 31 -17.26 1.35 7.02
N ASP A 32 -16.52 1.66 5.97
CA ASP A 32 -16.78 2.78 5.06
C ASP A 32 -18.15 2.64 4.39
N ILE A 33 -18.42 1.51 3.74
CA ILE A 33 -19.70 1.21 3.10
C ILE A 33 -20.87 1.36 4.07
N VAL A 34 -20.75 0.81 5.29
CA VAL A 34 -21.80 0.85 6.31
C VAL A 34 -22.04 2.27 6.80
N LEU A 35 -20.98 3.03 7.07
CA LEU A 35 -21.09 4.42 7.52
C LEU A 35 -21.72 5.28 6.43
N PHE A 36 -21.28 5.14 5.18
CA PHE A 36 -21.81 5.88 4.04
C PHE A 36 -23.29 5.54 3.80
N HIS A 37 -23.64 4.27 3.73
CA HIS A 37 -25.01 3.81 3.53
C HIS A 37 -25.97 4.34 4.61
N ASN A 38 -25.56 4.30 5.87
CA ASN A 38 -26.39 4.79 6.98
C ASN A 38 -26.55 6.31 6.97
N ALA A 39 -25.49 7.05 6.61
CA ALA A 39 -25.53 8.52 6.57
C ALA A 39 -26.37 9.07 5.41
N PHE A 40 -26.40 8.35 4.26
CA PHE A 40 -27.07 8.81 3.04
C PHE A 40 -28.27 7.98 2.63
N ARG A 41 -28.88 7.24 3.56
CA ARG A 41 -29.99 6.34 3.29
C ARG A 41 -31.15 6.97 2.51
N ASP A 42 -31.49 8.21 2.84
CA ASP A 42 -32.62 8.92 2.22
C ASP A 42 -32.28 9.55 0.85
N THR A 43 -30.99 9.61 0.50
CA THR A 43 -30.48 10.20 -0.75
C THR A 43 -29.64 9.24 -1.57
N ILE A 44 -29.78 7.95 -1.30
CA ILE A 44 -28.93 6.91 -1.87
C ILE A 44 -28.99 6.85 -3.39
N ASP A 45 -30.18 7.11 -3.98
CA ASP A 45 -30.42 7.09 -5.42
C ASP A 45 -29.68 8.20 -6.19
N THR A 46 -29.20 9.23 -5.46
CA THR A 46 -28.45 10.32 -6.05
C THR A 46 -26.95 10.09 -6.04
N LYS A 47 -26.47 9.10 -5.28
CA LYS A 47 -25.04 8.80 -5.11
C LYS A 47 -24.50 7.95 -6.25
N VAL A 48 -23.20 8.06 -6.47
CA VAL A 48 -22.46 7.31 -7.50
C VAL A 48 -21.25 6.60 -6.90
N VAL A 49 -20.77 5.57 -7.58
CA VAL A 49 -19.61 4.74 -7.14
C VAL A 49 -18.43 5.60 -6.71
N MET A 50 -18.08 6.63 -7.48
CA MET A 50 -16.91 7.47 -7.18
C MET A 50 -17.08 8.43 -6.00
N GLN A 51 -18.25 8.51 -5.40
CA GLN A 51 -18.47 9.26 -4.15
C GLN A 51 -18.44 8.36 -2.91
N THR A 52 -18.55 7.03 -3.11
CA THR A 52 -18.78 6.04 -2.06
C THR A 52 -17.65 5.04 -1.91
N TRP A 53 -16.77 4.91 -2.91
CA TRP A 53 -15.60 4.06 -2.83
C TRP A 53 -14.60 4.63 -1.82
N ILE A 54 -14.10 3.81 -0.90
CA ILE A 54 -13.18 4.22 0.18
C ILE A 54 -11.99 5.05 -0.33
N GLY A 55 -11.51 4.81 -1.54
CA GLY A 55 -10.42 5.58 -2.16
C GLY A 55 -10.79 7.04 -2.41
N THR A 56 -12.05 7.35 -2.70
CA THR A 56 -12.53 8.70 -3.04
C THR A 56 -13.52 9.26 -2.03
N ASP A 57 -13.98 8.48 -1.05
CA ASP A 57 -14.85 8.99 0.00
C ASP A 57 -14.11 10.02 0.87
N TYR A 58 -14.74 11.17 1.04
CA TYR A 58 -14.21 12.30 1.82
C TYR A 58 -14.99 12.56 3.10
N GLN A 59 -16.07 11.87 3.31
CA GLN A 59 -17.02 12.17 4.38
C GLN A 59 -16.63 11.49 5.68
N PHE A 60 -15.95 10.35 5.58
CA PHE A 60 -15.58 9.57 6.73
C PHE A 60 -14.07 9.46 6.92
N VAL A 61 -13.69 9.22 8.14
CA VAL A 61 -12.28 9.07 8.55
C VAL A 61 -11.65 7.77 8.01
N THR A 62 -12.45 6.85 7.51
CA THR A 62 -12.05 5.53 6.98
C THR A 62 -11.02 5.63 5.85
N ASN A 63 -11.23 6.53 4.88
CA ASN A 63 -10.24 6.83 3.83
C ASN A 63 -8.90 7.27 4.44
N SER A 64 -8.91 8.28 5.29
CA SER A 64 -7.69 8.81 5.92
C SER A 64 -6.99 7.75 6.78
N LEU A 65 -7.74 6.92 7.52
CA LEU A 65 -7.20 5.82 8.30
C LEU A 65 -6.57 4.74 7.42
N PHE A 66 -7.20 4.39 6.29
CA PHE A 66 -6.65 3.39 5.37
C PHE A 66 -5.29 3.82 4.84
N TYR A 67 -5.17 5.04 4.32
CA TYR A 67 -3.91 5.56 3.78
C TYR A 67 -2.87 5.83 4.88
N ALA A 68 -3.28 6.25 6.07
CA ALA A 68 -2.37 6.38 7.20
C ALA A 68 -1.81 5.02 7.64
N LEU A 69 -2.64 3.98 7.72
CA LEU A 69 -2.23 2.63 8.14
C LEU A 69 -1.59 1.80 7.03
N LEU A 70 -1.56 2.29 5.79
CA LEU A 70 -1.06 1.57 4.62
C LEU A 70 0.33 0.93 4.84
N PRO A 71 1.34 1.59 5.44
CA PRO A 71 2.64 0.94 5.69
C PRO A 71 2.56 -0.22 6.67
N ILE A 72 1.66 -0.17 7.65
CA ILE A 72 1.42 -1.27 8.60
C ILE A 72 0.75 -2.43 7.85
N LEU A 73 -0.32 -2.16 7.09
CA LEU A 73 -1.01 -3.16 6.29
C LEU A 73 -0.07 -3.83 5.29
N ALA A 74 0.88 -3.08 4.73
CA ALA A 74 1.88 -3.57 3.80
C ALA A 74 2.97 -4.43 4.48
N ALA A 75 3.43 -4.06 5.68
CA ALA A 75 4.51 -4.74 6.36
C ALA A 75 4.07 -5.99 7.14
N LEU A 76 2.86 -5.98 7.73
CA LEU A 76 2.31 -7.06 8.55
C LEU A 76 2.32 -8.44 7.86
N PRO A 77 1.98 -8.59 6.57
CA PRO A 77 1.86 -9.89 5.93
C PRO A 77 3.13 -10.72 6.03
N TYR A 78 4.28 -10.13 5.74
CA TYR A 78 5.48 -10.94 5.62
C TYR A 78 6.82 -10.21 5.91
N ALA A 79 6.85 -8.88 5.98
CA ALA A 79 8.11 -8.14 6.18
C ALA A 79 8.78 -8.46 7.52
N GLY A 80 8.00 -8.62 8.59
CA GLY A 80 8.49 -8.96 9.92
C GLY A 80 9.15 -10.34 10.01
N THR A 81 8.79 -11.29 9.14
CA THR A 81 9.38 -12.64 9.16
C THR A 81 10.88 -12.64 8.81
N TYR A 82 11.40 -11.59 8.18
CA TYR A 82 12.83 -11.46 7.95
C TYR A 82 13.60 -11.26 9.27
N TYR A 83 13.04 -10.51 10.22
CA TYR A 83 13.58 -10.40 11.58
C TYR A 83 13.60 -11.76 12.27
N GLU A 84 12.52 -12.53 12.17
CA GLU A 84 12.45 -13.88 12.73
C GLU A 84 13.48 -14.83 12.11
N ASP A 85 13.65 -14.78 10.79
CA ASP A 85 14.63 -15.60 10.06
C ASP A 85 16.07 -15.36 10.56
N ILE A 86 16.38 -14.11 10.96
CA ILE A 86 17.69 -13.78 11.57
C ILE A 86 17.77 -14.32 12.99
N LYS A 87 16.77 -14.08 13.83
CA LYS A 87 16.80 -14.41 15.27
C LYS A 87 16.73 -15.90 15.55
N THR A 88 15.95 -16.65 14.78
CA THR A 88 15.82 -18.11 14.93
C THR A 88 16.99 -18.89 14.31
N GLY A 89 17.90 -18.22 13.60
CA GLY A 89 18.99 -18.89 12.88
C GLY A 89 18.54 -19.57 11.58
N TYR A 90 17.25 -19.44 11.19
CA TYR A 90 16.75 -19.98 9.92
C TYR A 90 17.54 -19.45 8.72
N LEU A 91 17.93 -18.17 8.76
CA LEU A 91 18.78 -17.58 7.71
C LEU A 91 20.07 -18.35 7.51
N LYS A 92 20.75 -18.79 8.59
CA LYS A 92 21.99 -19.57 8.50
C LYS A 92 21.75 -20.92 7.81
N ASN A 93 20.68 -21.61 8.20
CA ASN A 93 20.34 -22.92 7.65
C ASN A 93 20.01 -22.86 6.15
N ILE A 94 19.24 -21.86 5.70
CA ILE A 94 18.87 -21.73 4.29
C ILE A 94 20.07 -21.34 3.42
N LEU A 95 21.05 -20.61 3.98
CA LEU A 95 22.27 -20.21 3.27
C LEU A 95 23.22 -21.38 3.00
N LEU A 96 23.07 -22.53 3.70
CA LEU A 96 23.77 -23.77 3.36
C LEU A 96 23.30 -24.39 2.03
N HIS A 97 22.07 -24.10 1.63
CA HIS A 97 21.41 -24.68 0.45
C HIS A 97 21.15 -23.66 -0.69
N THR A 98 21.36 -22.38 -0.44
CA THR A 98 21.04 -21.31 -1.39
C THR A 98 22.06 -20.17 -1.30
N SER A 99 22.38 -19.55 -2.43
CA SER A 99 23.22 -18.36 -2.43
C SER A 99 22.55 -17.20 -1.68
N ARG A 100 23.35 -16.41 -0.96
CA ARG A 100 22.89 -15.25 -0.20
C ARG A 100 22.06 -14.30 -1.07
N ARG A 101 22.53 -13.97 -2.28
CA ARG A 101 21.79 -13.15 -3.24
C ARG A 101 20.44 -13.78 -3.61
N GLY A 102 20.43 -15.09 -3.86
CA GLY A 102 19.21 -15.82 -4.20
C GLY A 102 18.14 -15.73 -3.11
N TYR A 103 18.54 -15.84 -1.84
CA TYR A 103 17.64 -15.70 -0.70
C TYR A 103 17.08 -14.27 -0.60
N TYR A 104 17.95 -13.23 -0.58
CA TYR A 104 17.49 -11.85 -0.44
C TYR A 104 16.56 -11.42 -1.58
N MET A 105 16.89 -11.80 -2.82
CA MET A 105 16.02 -11.49 -3.97
C MET A 105 14.67 -12.22 -3.86
N ALA A 106 14.66 -13.49 -3.48
CA ALA A 106 13.43 -14.27 -3.31
C ALA A 106 12.58 -13.69 -2.16
N LYS A 107 13.19 -13.40 -1.01
CA LYS A 107 12.51 -12.82 0.15
C LYS A 107 11.90 -11.46 -0.18
N SER A 108 12.68 -10.55 -0.78
CA SER A 108 12.20 -9.23 -1.15
C SER A 108 11.09 -9.28 -2.18
N PHE A 109 11.19 -10.17 -3.18
CA PHE A 109 10.13 -10.34 -4.16
C PHE A 109 8.82 -10.81 -3.51
N VAL A 110 8.88 -11.80 -2.62
CA VAL A 110 7.69 -12.32 -1.93
C VAL A 110 7.11 -11.28 -0.98
N VAL A 111 7.94 -10.55 -0.22
CA VAL A 111 7.49 -9.44 0.64
C VAL A 111 6.76 -8.37 -0.18
N PHE A 112 7.34 -7.95 -1.30
CA PHE A 112 6.72 -6.96 -2.21
C PHE A 112 5.35 -7.42 -2.71
N VAL A 113 5.27 -8.63 -3.26
CA VAL A 113 4.02 -9.17 -3.83
C VAL A 113 2.95 -9.37 -2.76
N MET A 114 3.32 -9.88 -1.58
CA MET A 114 2.37 -10.09 -0.49
C MET A 114 1.82 -8.77 0.05
N ALA A 115 2.67 -7.75 0.19
CA ALA A 115 2.24 -6.41 0.58
C ALA A 115 1.28 -5.79 -0.45
N ALA A 116 1.62 -5.87 -1.73
CA ALA A 116 0.76 -5.39 -2.82
C ALA A 116 -0.62 -6.07 -2.79
N ILE A 117 -0.66 -7.40 -2.74
CA ILE A 117 -1.91 -8.17 -2.68
C ILE A 117 -2.75 -7.78 -1.46
N THR A 118 -2.12 -7.63 -0.30
CA THR A 118 -2.82 -7.33 0.96
C THR A 118 -3.49 -5.95 0.96
N VAL A 119 -2.88 -4.96 0.31
CA VAL A 119 -3.46 -3.62 0.18
C VAL A 119 -4.49 -3.56 -0.96
N MET A 120 -4.22 -4.21 -2.08
CA MET A 120 -5.11 -4.18 -3.24
C MET A 120 -6.43 -4.92 -3.01
N ILE A 121 -6.43 -6.05 -2.28
CA ILE A 121 -7.64 -6.85 -2.06
C ILE A 121 -8.76 -6.06 -1.38
N PRO A 122 -8.56 -5.39 -0.23
CA PRO A 122 -9.61 -4.59 0.41
C PRO A 122 -10.17 -3.51 -0.51
N LEU A 123 -9.31 -2.78 -1.22
CA LEU A 123 -9.72 -1.71 -2.15
C LEU A 123 -10.53 -2.25 -3.32
N LEU A 124 -10.17 -3.44 -3.86
CA LEU A 124 -10.92 -4.10 -4.92
C LEU A 124 -12.26 -4.62 -4.41
N LEU A 125 -12.31 -5.24 -3.24
CA LEU A 125 -13.54 -5.74 -2.64
C LEU A 125 -14.52 -4.61 -2.37
N ASP A 126 -14.04 -3.48 -1.85
CA ASP A 126 -14.83 -2.27 -1.65
C ASP A 126 -15.37 -1.73 -2.98
N LEU A 127 -14.51 -1.54 -3.99
CA LEU A 127 -14.91 -1.10 -5.31
C LEU A 127 -16.00 -2.02 -5.90
N MET A 128 -15.81 -3.33 -5.83
CA MET A 128 -16.79 -4.30 -6.32
C MET A 128 -18.11 -4.21 -5.56
N ALA A 129 -18.06 -4.06 -4.23
CA ALA A 129 -19.25 -3.94 -3.40
C ALA A 129 -20.04 -2.66 -3.71
N VAL A 130 -19.36 -1.50 -3.77
CA VAL A 130 -20.04 -0.23 -4.09
C VAL A 130 -20.59 -0.22 -5.51
N MET A 131 -19.96 -0.89 -6.49
CA MET A 131 -20.47 -1.05 -7.84
C MET A 131 -21.75 -1.89 -7.92
N THR A 132 -22.03 -2.74 -6.92
CA THR A 132 -23.31 -3.48 -6.86
C THR A 132 -24.45 -2.69 -6.25
N ILE A 133 -24.12 -1.67 -5.44
CA ILE A 133 -25.10 -0.88 -4.68
C ILE A 133 -25.40 0.44 -5.40
N TYR A 134 -24.40 1.07 -5.99
CA TYR A 134 -24.50 2.40 -6.58
C TYR A 134 -24.28 2.39 -8.09
N PRO A 135 -24.94 3.28 -8.85
CA PRO A 135 -24.77 3.33 -10.29
C PRO A 135 -23.36 3.81 -10.67
N LEU A 136 -22.78 3.13 -11.67
CA LEU A 136 -21.53 3.53 -12.31
C LEU A 136 -21.82 4.59 -13.38
N ARG A 137 -22.39 5.72 -12.99
CA ARG A 137 -22.56 6.88 -13.86
C ARG A 137 -21.48 7.92 -13.56
N MET A 138 -21.19 8.76 -14.53
CA MET A 138 -20.35 9.92 -14.29
C MET A 138 -21.08 10.88 -13.37
N PRO A 139 -20.42 11.43 -12.34
CA PRO A 139 -21.03 12.46 -11.52
C PRO A 139 -21.34 13.70 -12.36
N GLU A 140 -22.45 14.36 -12.07
CA GLU A 140 -22.76 15.64 -12.69
C GLU A 140 -21.73 16.70 -12.26
N ARG A 141 -21.62 17.80 -13.02
CA ARG A 141 -20.57 18.80 -12.79
C ARG A 141 -20.52 19.36 -11.37
N LEU A 142 -21.68 19.48 -10.70
CA LEU A 142 -21.76 19.89 -9.29
C LEU A 142 -21.31 18.75 -8.34
N GLU A 143 -21.63 17.50 -8.68
CA GLU A 143 -21.19 16.31 -7.93
C GLU A 143 -19.70 16.05 -8.09
N PHE A 144 -19.12 16.38 -9.24
CA PHE A 144 -17.69 16.34 -9.51
C PHE A 144 -16.90 17.22 -8.54
N LEU A 145 -17.36 18.45 -8.29
CA LEU A 145 -16.77 19.34 -7.30
C LEU A 145 -16.93 18.80 -5.87
N SER A 146 -18.03 18.11 -5.57
CA SER A 146 -18.24 17.50 -4.25
C SER A 146 -17.39 16.25 -4.01
N ALA A 147 -17.01 15.52 -5.05
CA ALA A 147 -16.10 14.39 -4.93
C ALA A 147 -14.64 14.80 -4.65
N GLY A 148 -14.31 16.10 -4.79
CA GLY A 148 -12.97 16.62 -4.50
C GLY A 148 -11.88 16.22 -5.51
N ILE A 149 -12.27 15.61 -6.64
CA ILE A 149 -11.33 15.23 -7.71
C ILE A 149 -11.28 16.40 -8.71
N LEU A 150 -10.10 16.97 -8.86
CA LEU A 150 -9.85 18.11 -9.74
C LEU A 150 -9.26 17.64 -11.08
N ASP A 151 -9.44 18.42 -12.15
CA ASP A 151 -8.91 18.17 -13.49
C ASP A 151 -7.38 18.03 -13.50
N VAL A 152 -6.71 18.55 -12.48
CA VAL A 152 -5.26 18.53 -12.30
C VAL A 152 -4.77 17.33 -11.50
N ASN A 153 -5.67 16.49 -10.97
CA ASN A 153 -5.29 15.30 -10.23
C ASN A 153 -4.66 14.24 -11.13
N LEU A 154 -3.85 13.36 -10.53
CA LEU A 154 -3.26 12.25 -11.26
C LEU A 154 -4.36 11.35 -11.84
N PHE A 155 -4.24 11.01 -13.11
CA PHE A 155 -5.25 10.22 -13.86
C PHE A 155 -6.63 10.87 -14.02
N SER A 156 -6.80 12.18 -13.83
CA SER A 156 -8.09 12.88 -14.01
C SER A 156 -8.77 12.56 -15.35
N GLY A 157 -8.04 12.45 -16.44
CA GLY A 157 -8.59 12.05 -17.75
C GLY A 157 -9.18 10.62 -17.77
N LEU A 158 -8.74 9.71 -16.89
CA LEU A 158 -9.40 8.41 -16.72
C LEU A 158 -10.70 8.56 -15.91
N TYR A 159 -10.71 9.44 -14.92
CA TYR A 159 -11.91 9.72 -14.15
C TYR A 159 -13.05 10.22 -15.04
N GLU A 160 -12.76 11.17 -15.94
CA GLU A 160 -13.75 11.73 -16.88
C GLU A 160 -14.30 10.70 -17.87
N THR A 161 -13.49 9.68 -18.24
CA THR A 161 -13.88 8.67 -19.23
C THR A 161 -14.49 7.43 -18.57
N ASN A 162 -13.89 6.96 -17.48
CA ASN A 162 -14.31 5.75 -16.77
C ASN A 162 -13.78 5.74 -15.34
N GLY A 163 -14.66 6.01 -14.36
CA GLY A 163 -14.30 6.01 -12.94
C GLY A 163 -13.75 4.68 -12.43
N ALA A 164 -14.20 3.54 -12.97
CA ALA A 164 -13.65 2.23 -12.56
C ALA A 164 -12.18 2.07 -13.01
N LEU A 165 -11.82 2.55 -14.19
CA LEU A 165 -10.42 2.54 -14.64
C LEU A 165 -9.56 3.49 -13.80
N TYR A 166 -10.11 4.62 -13.39
CA TYR A 166 -9.46 5.53 -12.45
C TYR A 166 -9.17 4.83 -11.11
N ALA A 167 -10.17 4.19 -10.52
CA ALA A 167 -10.00 3.45 -9.28
C ALA A 167 -8.95 2.33 -9.42
N LEU A 168 -9.00 1.55 -10.50
CA LEU A 168 -8.02 0.48 -10.77
C LEU A 168 -6.59 1.03 -10.92
N ALA A 169 -6.41 2.20 -11.56
CA ALA A 169 -5.10 2.82 -11.69
C ALA A 169 -4.52 3.18 -10.31
N PHE A 170 -5.33 3.73 -9.40
CA PHE A 170 -4.89 4.00 -8.02
C PHE A 170 -4.66 2.74 -7.22
N ILE A 171 -5.51 1.72 -7.31
CA ILE A 171 -5.30 0.42 -6.65
C ILE A 171 -3.96 -0.20 -7.05
N LEU A 172 -3.59 -0.13 -8.34
CA LEU A 172 -2.28 -0.61 -8.81
C LEU A 172 -1.12 0.24 -8.28
N LEU A 173 -1.30 1.56 -8.22
CA LEU A 173 -0.33 2.48 -7.64
C LEU A 173 -0.12 2.19 -6.15
N ASP A 174 -1.20 2.01 -5.40
CA ASP A 174 -1.18 1.66 -3.97
C ASP A 174 -0.46 0.34 -3.73
N GLY A 175 -0.76 -0.69 -4.53
CA GLY A 175 -0.08 -1.97 -4.46
C GLY A 175 1.42 -1.86 -4.71
N LEU A 176 1.84 -1.07 -5.70
CA LEU A 176 3.25 -0.82 -5.98
C LEU A 176 3.96 -0.16 -4.80
N PHE A 177 3.40 0.91 -4.28
CA PHE A 177 4.00 1.63 -3.13
C PHE A 177 3.91 0.84 -1.83
N ALA A 178 2.85 0.07 -1.60
CA ALA A 178 2.77 -0.87 -0.48
C ALA A 178 3.92 -1.87 -0.51
N GLY A 179 4.22 -2.45 -1.69
CA GLY A 179 5.39 -3.31 -1.87
C GLY A 179 6.70 -2.63 -1.52
N LEU A 180 6.92 -1.39 -1.98
CA LEU A 180 8.12 -0.62 -1.66
C LEU A 180 8.23 -0.29 -0.17
N LEU A 181 7.15 0.13 0.47
CA LEU A 181 7.11 0.42 1.90
C LEU A 181 7.38 -0.83 2.76
N ALA A 182 6.84 -1.99 2.37
CA ALA A 182 7.14 -3.24 3.04
C ALA A 182 8.62 -3.62 2.95
N LEU A 183 9.29 -3.32 1.83
CA LEU A 183 10.72 -3.55 1.68
C LEU A 183 11.57 -2.62 2.56
N VAL A 184 11.10 -1.41 2.86
CA VAL A 184 11.76 -0.55 3.87
C VAL A 184 11.77 -1.23 5.24
N SER A 185 10.67 -1.91 5.64
CA SER A 185 10.63 -2.69 6.88
C SER A 185 11.66 -3.82 6.91
N VAL A 186 11.89 -4.50 5.77
CA VAL A 186 12.96 -5.52 5.64
C VAL A 186 14.33 -4.88 5.81
N CYS A 187 14.57 -3.69 5.25
CA CYS A 187 15.84 -2.97 5.40
C CYS A 187 16.14 -2.58 6.86
N VAL A 188 15.10 -2.23 7.62
CA VAL A 188 15.19 -1.84 9.03
C VAL A 188 15.35 -3.05 9.95
N ALA A 189 14.74 -4.19 9.61
CA ALA A 189 14.64 -5.39 10.46
C ALA A 189 15.97 -5.91 11.01
N GLU A 190 17.09 -5.67 10.34
CA GLU A 190 18.42 -6.07 10.83
C GLU A 190 18.98 -5.20 11.96
N ARG A 191 18.47 -3.98 12.11
CA ARG A 191 18.99 -3.00 13.05
C ARG A 191 18.13 -2.82 14.30
N VAL A 192 17.00 -3.53 14.34
CA VAL A 192 16.03 -3.43 15.42
C VAL A 192 16.02 -4.68 16.29
N GLU A 193 15.51 -4.54 17.50
CA GLU A 193 15.51 -5.61 18.50
C GLU A 193 14.20 -6.42 18.51
N SER A 194 13.16 -5.93 17.82
CA SER A 194 11.86 -6.58 17.77
C SER A 194 11.22 -6.52 16.39
N MET A 195 10.38 -7.51 16.07
CA MET A 195 9.53 -7.53 14.88
C MET A 195 8.59 -6.31 14.85
N PHE A 196 8.07 -5.93 16.02
CA PHE A 196 7.21 -4.76 16.15
C PHE A 196 7.92 -3.47 15.70
N SER A 197 9.17 -3.27 16.16
CA SER A 197 9.97 -2.12 15.76
C SER A 197 10.26 -2.11 14.26
N ALA A 198 10.45 -3.26 13.64
CA ALA A 198 10.68 -3.36 12.19
C ALA A 198 9.47 -2.87 11.37
N ILE A 199 8.25 -2.99 11.91
CA ILE A 199 7.00 -2.55 11.27
C ILE A 199 6.70 -1.10 11.61
N VAL A 200 6.84 -0.72 12.88
CA VAL A 200 6.43 0.61 13.38
C VAL A 200 7.39 1.73 12.96
N ILE A 201 8.68 1.49 12.88
CA ILE A 201 9.65 2.54 12.49
C ILE A 201 9.39 3.08 11.08
N PRO A 202 9.21 2.24 10.03
CA PRO A 202 8.84 2.73 8.70
C PRO A 202 7.49 3.45 8.67
N PHE A 203 6.52 2.98 9.45
CA PHE A 203 5.22 3.65 9.61
C PHE A 203 5.38 5.04 10.23
N ALA A 204 6.10 5.15 11.36
CA ALA A 204 6.33 6.43 12.02
C ALA A 204 7.06 7.43 11.09
N PHE A 205 8.06 6.95 10.34
CA PHE A 205 8.75 7.76 9.35
C PHE A 205 7.81 8.21 8.22
N TYR A 206 6.95 7.33 7.72
CA TYR A 206 5.97 7.66 6.68
C TYR A 206 5.01 8.75 7.11
N ILE A 207 4.43 8.65 8.32
CA ILE A 207 3.53 9.67 8.87
C ILE A 207 4.29 10.99 9.09
N MET A 208 5.43 10.94 9.76
CA MET A 208 6.24 12.12 10.02
C MET A 208 6.65 12.82 8.72
N TRP A 209 7.14 12.07 7.73
CA TRP A 209 7.51 12.61 6.43
C TRP A 209 6.31 13.26 5.73
N SER A 210 5.16 12.59 5.69
CA SER A 210 3.95 13.12 5.07
C SER A 210 3.49 14.41 5.73
N THR A 211 3.50 14.49 7.07
CA THR A 211 3.14 15.70 7.82
C THR A 211 4.11 16.85 7.52
N VAL A 212 5.41 16.59 7.58
CA VAL A 212 6.44 17.63 7.30
C VAL A 212 6.33 18.14 5.86
N MET A 213 6.03 17.25 4.89
CA MET A 213 5.86 17.66 3.50
C MET A 213 4.59 18.48 3.28
N MET A 214 3.52 18.17 4.00
CA MET A 214 2.28 18.98 3.95
C MET A 214 2.52 20.40 4.45
N GLU A 215 3.27 20.57 5.54
CA GLU A 215 3.53 21.89 6.12
C GLU A 215 4.52 22.76 5.32
N ASN A 216 5.57 22.15 4.76
CA ASN A 216 6.69 22.89 4.16
C ASN A 216 6.67 22.98 2.64
N ASN A 217 6.04 22.03 1.94
CA ASN A 217 6.08 21.91 0.47
C ASN A 217 4.71 21.74 -0.16
N ASP A 218 3.65 22.22 0.46
CA ASP A 218 2.26 22.05 0.00
C ASP A 218 1.91 20.58 -0.32
N GLY A 219 2.50 19.63 0.38
CA GLY A 219 2.24 18.21 0.23
C GLY A 219 2.84 17.52 -1.00
N ARG A 220 3.55 18.24 -1.87
CA ARG A 220 4.03 17.72 -3.17
C ARG A 220 4.93 16.49 -3.11
N PHE A 221 5.52 16.18 -1.95
CA PHE A 221 6.36 15.00 -1.71
C PHE A 221 5.77 14.07 -0.65
N SER A 222 4.52 14.26 -0.27
CA SER A 222 3.81 13.38 0.63
C SER A 222 3.38 12.11 -0.11
N VAL A 223 3.91 10.96 0.30
CA VAL A 223 3.51 9.67 -0.28
C VAL A 223 2.05 9.37 0.05
N MET A 224 1.58 9.74 1.24
CA MET A 224 0.21 9.54 1.69
C MET A 224 -0.79 10.30 0.80
N GLU A 225 -0.51 11.58 0.51
CA GLU A 225 -1.36 12.39 -0.37
C GLU A 225 -1.31 11.92 -1.83
N MET A 226 -0.14 11.46 -2.27
CA MET A 226 0.05 10.95 -3.63
C MET A 226 -0.77 9.67 -3.90
N LEU A 227 -0.84 8.78 -2.92
CA LEU A 227 -1.57 7.52 -3.03
C LEU A 227 -3.08 7.71 -2.88
N ASN A 228 -3.52 8.73 -2.16
CA ASN A 228 -4.94 9.00 -1.99
C ASN A 228 -5.55 9.48 -3.33
N PRO A 229 -6.52 8.77 -3.92
CA PRO A 229 -7.15 9.17 -5.19
C PRO A 229 -7.76 10.58 -5.16
N ARG A 230 -8.14 11.03 -3.99
CA ARG A 230 -8.74 12.35 -3.78
C ARG A 230 -7.76 13.51 -3.88
N GLN A 231 -6.49 13.25 -3.78
CA GLN A 231 -5.36 14.20 -3.87
C GLN A 231 -5.71 15.67 -3.58
N SER A 232 -5.37 16.15 -2.38
CA SER A 232 -5.49 17.57 -2.03
C SER A 232 -4.44 18.44 -2.72
N VAL A 233 -3.43 17.81 -3.35
CA VAL A 233 -2.26 18.42 -3.98
C VAL A 233 -2.06 17.88 -5.38
N VAL A 234 -1.59 18.76 -6.29
CA VAL A 234 -1.30 18.40 -7.68
C VAL A 234 0.00 17.60 -7.77
N PHE A 235 -0.08 16.36 -8.27
CA PHE A 235 1.08 15.52 -8.54
C PHE A 235 1.32 15.39 -10.04
N SER A 236 2.56 15.65 -10.48
CA SER A 236 2.95 15.37 -11.85
C SER A 236 3.26 13.88 -12.03
N ARG A 237 2.95 13.34 -13.23
CA ARG A 237 3.29 11.94 -13.57
C ARG A 237 4.79 11.67 -13.41
N LEU A 238 5.64 12.62 -13.79
CA LEU A 238 7.09 12.52 -13.64
C LEU A 238 7.50 12.39 -12.19
N GLN A 239 6.87 13.12 -11.29
CA GLN A 239 7.15 13.10 -9.85
C GLN A 239 6.83 11.72 -9.24
N VAL A 240 5.69 11.13 -9.60
CA VAL A 240 5.31 9.78 -9.17
C VAL A 240 6.33 8.74 -9.65
N VAL A 241 6.73 8.82 -10.92
CA VAL A 241 7.75 7.92 -11.49
C VAL A 241 9.09 8.10 -10.77
N LEU A 242 9.52 9.32 -10.51
CA LEU A 242 10.78 9.59 -9.79
C LEU A 242 10.75 9.05 -8.35
N MET A 243 9.63 9.17 -7.64
CA MET A 243 9.48 8.61 -6.29
C MET A 243 9.52 7.08 -6.32
N ALA A 244 8.82 6.43 -7.27
CA ALA A 244 8.83 4.98 -7.43
C ALA A 244 10.22 4.45 -7.82
N VAL A 245 10.87 5.09 -8.80
CA VAL A 245 12.22 4.72 -9.26
C VAL A 245 13.24 4.96 -8.15
N GLY A 246 13.18 6.12 -7.48
CA GLY A 246 14.07 6.44 -6.36
C GLY A 246 13.97 5.43 -5.22
N GLY A 247 12.75 5.10 -4.78
CA GLY A 247 12.51 4.05 -3.78
C GLY A 247 13.04 2.68 -4.22
N THR A 248 12.78 2.30 -5.46
CA THR A 248 13.28 1.03 -6.03
C THR A 248 14.80 0.99 -6.07
N LEU A 249 15.46 2.07 -6.49
CA LEU A 249 16.93 2.16 -6.56
C LEU A 249 17.58 2.03 -5.17
N VAL A 250 17.00 2.68 -4.16
CA VAL A 250 17.49 2.56 -2.77
C VAL A 250 17.42 1.11 -2.29
N ILE A 251 16.32 0.42 -2.57
CA ILE A 251 16.14 -0.97 -2.18
C ILE A 251 17.10 -1.90 -2.95
N ILE A 252 17.26 -1.69 -4.27
CA ILE A 252 18.20 -2.46 -5.09
C ILE A 252 19.65 -2.26 -4.59
N LEU A 253 20.03 -1.03 -4.28
CA LEU A 253 21.35 -0.74 -3.72
C LEU A 253 21.58 -1.45 -2.40
N TRP A 254 20.58 -1.43 -1.51
CA TRP A 254 20.64 -2.17 -0.25
C TRP A 254 20.81 -3.68 -0.48
N LEU A 255 20.02 -4.28 -1.37
CA LEU A 255 20.11 -5.69 -1.72
C LEU A 255 21.48 -6.05 -2.30
N PHE A 256 22.04 -5.18 -3.15
CA PHE A 256 23.36 -5.38 -3.76
C PHE A 256 24.47 -5.32 -2.72
N LEU A 257 24.45 -4.35 -1.81
CA LEU A 257 25.43 -4.22 -0.73
C LEU A 257 25.38 -5.43 0.21
N LYS A 258 24.18 -5.92 0.52
CA LYS A 258 24.00 -7.12 1.36
C LYS A 258 24.45 -8.41 0.67
N GLY A 259 24.15 -8.55 -0.61
CA GLY A 259 24.58 -9.72 -1.38
C GLY A 259 26.10 -9.82 -1.59
N ARG A 260 26.85 -8.73 -1.39
CA ARG A 260 28.32 -8.68 -1.53
C ARG A 260 29.09 -8.95 -0.24
N ARG A 261 28.49 -8.81 0.93
CA ARG A 261 29.18 -9.11 2.18
C ARG A 261 29.58 -10.58 2.18
N LYS A 262 30.91 -10.85 2.16
CA LYS A 262 31.44 -12.17 2.33
C LYS A 262 31.06 -12.65 3.72
N ASP A 263 30.59 -13.89 3.83
CA ASP A 263 30.31 -14.50 5.12
C ASP A 263 31.65 -14.62 5.86
N VAL A 264 31.81 -13.83 6.89
CA VAL A 264 32.71 -14.15 7.98
C VAL A 264 31.89 -15.10 8.84
N LEU A 265 32.05 -16.39 8.60
CA LEU A 265 31.57 -17.47 9.47
C LEU A 265 32.29 -17.41 10.79
#